data_e32d9d301b6a53e1cea153cd3525e0be
#
_entry.id   e32d9d301b6a53e1cea153cd3525e0be
#
_cell.length_a   1.000
_cell.length_b   1.000
_cell.length_c   1.000
_cell.angle_alpha   90.00
_cell.angle_beta   90.00
_cell.angle_gamma   90.00
#
_symmetry.space_group_name_H-M   'P 1'
#
loop_
_entity.id
_entity.type
_entity.pdbx_description
1 polymer ?
#
loop_
_entity_poly.entity_id
_entity_poly.type
_entity_poly.pdbx_seq_one_letter_code
_entity_poly.pdbx_strand_id
1 'polypeptide(L)'
;MKVAIITRHAICNYGSFLQTYALQKEIDKLGHEAVIIDYIREDEEYHKRINVALKKSGKWNKNVLTRLVYKLSRYPETVLMEKKFASFRNNLLHMTKLYTSLEELKQDKPQADVFCTGSDQVWGSISLDSYDPAYFLEFTKEQDTRIAYAASFGKKKFDEESRRFYKQALQKYDVISVRENSAVSVIRDLGIENVQQVLDPTLLLNAEEWSKLITKDIKGKYVLVYQIHANPAMDKYAEEFARRVKLPILRVSFYLHQITR
;
A
#
# COMPACT_ATOMS: atom_id res chain seq x y z
N MET A 1 -0.80 -22.15 12.31
CA MET A 1 -0.45 -20.93 13.05
C MET A 1 -1.31 -19.81 12.54
N LYS A 2 -1.59 -18.81 13.38
CA LYS A 2 -2.26 -17.56 13.00
C LYS A 2 -1.22 -16.47 12.74
N VAL A 3 -1.26 -15.85 11.58
CA VAL A 3 -0.32 -14.80 11.14
C VAL A 3 -1.07 -13.48 11.01
N ALA A 4 -0.74 -12.51 11.86
CA ALA A 4 -1.31 -11.17 11.80
C ALA A 4 -0.42 -10.26 10.96
N ILE A 5 -0.96 -9.73 9.86
CA ILE A 5 -0.22 -8.96 8.85
C ILE A 5 -0.59 -7.49 8.98
N ILE A 6 0.39 -6.62 9.18
CA ILE A 6 0.23 -5.17 9.06
C ILE A 6 0.82 -4.68 7.75
N THR A 7 0.02 -4.01 6.94
CA THR A 7 0.44 -3.42 5.66
C THR A 7 -0.47 -2.27 5.28
N ARG A 8 -0.15 -1.56 4.19
CA ARG A 8 -0.93 -0.40 3.72
C ARG A 8 -2.17 -0.81 2.91
N HIS A 9 -3.00 -1.70 3.45
CA HIS A 9 -4.18 -2.27 2.79
C HIS A 9 -5.32 -1.27 2.55
N ALA A 10 -5.41 -0.20 3.36
CA ALA A 10 -6.51 0.76 3.33
C ALA A 10 -6.37 1.85 2.26
N ILE A 11 -5.21 1.95 1.61
CA ILE A 11 -4.98 2.94 0.55
C ILE A 11 -5.80 2.57 -0.69
N CYS A 12 -6.51 3.55 -1.27
CA CYS A 12 -7.22 3.36 -2.54
C CYS A 12 -6.23 3.24 -3.71
N ASN A 13 -5.44 2.18 -3.71
CA ASN A 13 -4.46 1.82 -4.72
C ASN A 13 -4.56 0.33 -5.00
N TYR A 14 -4.70 -0.05 -6.26
CA TYR A 14 -4.83 -1.46 -6.65
C TYR A 14 -3.59 -2.27 -6.24
N GLY A 15 -2.38 -1.72 -6.42
CA GLY A 15 -1.15 -2.41 -6.02
C GLY A 15 -1.12 -2.71 -4.52
N SER A 16 -1.45 -1.71 -3.68
CA SER A 16 -1.50 -1.88 -2.22
C SER A 16 -2.54 -2.92 -1.79
N PHE A 17 -3.71 -2.96 -2.44
CA PHE A 17 -4.73 -3.97 -2.18
C PHE A 17 -4.30 -5.36 -2.67
N LEU A 18 -3.83 -5.47 -3.93
CA LEU A 18 -3.51 -6.76 -4.55
C LEU A 18 -2.34 -7.47 -3.84
N GLN A 19 -1.30 -6.73 -3.42
CA GLN A 19 -0.21 -7.33 -2.65
C GLN A 19 -0.69 -7.84 -1.27
N THR A 20 -1.61 -7.13 -0.61
CA THR A 20 -2.20 -7.58 0.66
C THR A 20 -2.99 -8.88 0.47
N TYR A 21 -3.86 -8.90 -0.54
CA TYR A 21 -4.65 -10.09 -0.88
C TYR A 21 -3.76 -11.29 -1.22
N ALA A 22 -2.73 -11.09 -2.05
CA ALA A 22 -1.83 -12.15 -2.46
C ALA A 22 -1.06 -12.73 -1.27
N LEU A 23 -0.54 -11.89 -0.38
CA LEU A 23 0.17 -12.35 0.81
C LEU A 23 -0.75 -13.16 1.74
N GLN A 24 -1.97 -12.67 1.99
CA GLN A 24 -2.97 -13.42 2.74
C GLN A 24 -3.21 -14.80 2.12
N LYS A 25 -3.46 -14.86 0.80
CA LYS A 25 -3.73 -16.11 0.10
C LYS A 25 -2.57 -17.08 0.13
N GLU A 26 -1.34 -16.63 -0.01
CA GLU A 26 -0.17 -17.52 0.07
C GLU A 26 0.00 -18.10 1.47
N ILE A 27 -0.20 -17.31 2.52
CA ILE A 27 -0.15 -17.81 3.91
C ILE A 27 -1.26 -18.84 4.15
N ASP A 28 -2.49 -18.58 3.66
CA ASP A 28 -3.60 -19.54 3.74
C ASP A 28 -3.28 -20.87 3.02
N LYS A 29 -2.67 -20.79 1.81
CA LYS A 29 -2.22 -21.96 1.02
C LYS A 29 -1.16 -22.80 1.75
N LEU A 30 -0.31 -22.16 2.55
CA LEU A 30 0.68 -22.84 3.37
C LEU A 30 0.07 -23.53 4.60
N GLY A 31 -1.25 -23.50 4.78
CA GLY A 31 -1.97 -24.12 5.90
C GLY A 31 -1.97 -23.29 7.16
N HIS A 32 -1.79 -21.97 7.06
CA HIS A 32 -1.86 -21.03 8.17
C HIS A 32 -3.10 -20.14 8.04
N GLU A 33 -3.52 -19.51 9.12
CA GLU A 33 -4.61 -18.52 9.12
C GLU A 33 -4.01 -17.11 9.00
N ALA A 34 -4.22 -16.45 7.87
CA ALA A 34 -3.81 -15.05 7.69
C ALA A 34 -4.91 -14.10 8.11
N VAL A 35 -4.57 -13.09 8.91
CA VAL A 35 -5.45 -11.98 9.27
C VAL A 35 -4.75 -10.64 9.05
N ILE A 36 -5.42 -9.72 8.38
CA ILE A 36 -4.91 -8.37 8.16
C ILE A 36 -5.26 -7.50 9.36
N ILE A 37 -4.27 -6.88 9.97
CA ILE A 37 -4.50 -5.88 11.01
C ILE A 37 -5.09 -4.65 10.34
N ASP A 38 -6.36 -4.35 10.62
CA ASP A 38 -7.05 -3.18 10.07
C ASP A 38 -6.56 -1.91 10.76
N TYR A 39 -5.34 -1.50 10.42
CA TYR A 39 -4.70 -0.31 10.94
C TYR A 39 -4.76 0.82 9.93
N ILE A 40 -5.45 1.89 10.29
CA ILE A 40 -5.59 3.10 9.44
C ILE A 40 -5.17 4.30 10.27
N ARG A 41 -4.06 4.92 9.90
CA ARG A 41 -3.62 6.16 10.53
C ARG A 41 -4.63 7.28 10.32
N GLU A 42 -4.68 8.19 11.28
CA GLU A 42 -5.57 9.36 11.20
C GLU A 42 -5.37 10.20 9.92
N ASP A 43 -4.13 10.37 9.46
CA ASP A 43 -3.81 11.11 8.24
C ASP A 43 -4.01 10.30 6.95
N GLU A 44 -4.20 8.98 7.06
CA GLU A 44 -4.56 8.07 5.96
C GLU A 44 -6.06 7.87 5.80
N GLU A 45 -6.84 8.29 6.79
CA GLU A 45 -8.29 8.33 6.64
C GLU A 45 -8.68 9.08 5.38
N TYR A 46 -9.55 8.47 4.61
CA TYR A 46 -9.87 8.92 3.27
C TYR A 46 -10.35 10.38 3.22
N HIS A 47 -11.20 10.79 4.16
CA HIS A 47 -11.68 12.17 4.25
C HIS A 47 -10.57 13.19 4.54
N LYS A 48 -9.53 12.78 5.26
CA LYS A 48 -8.39 13.64 5.60
C LYS A 48 -7.39 13.78 4.45
N ARG A 49 -7.33 12.80 3.52
CA ARG A 49 -6.47 12.86 2.33
C ARG A 49 -6.77 14.05 1.42
N ILE A 50 -8.03 14.46 1.28
CA ILE A 50 -8.39 15.67 0.53
C ILE A 50 -7.69 16.88 1.16
N ASN A 51 -7.64 16.95 2.49
CA ASN A 51 -6.97 18.05 3.20
C ASN A 51 -5.46 17.99 3.02
N VAL A 52 -4.84 16.80 3.03
CA VAL A 52 -3.41 16.62 2.79
C VAL A 52 -3.04 17.03 1.36
N ALA A 53 -3.82 16.58 0.37
CA ALA A 53 -3.62 16.97 -1.02
C ALA A 53 -3.81 18.48 -1.23
N LEU A 54 -4.78 19.08 -0.54
CA LEU A 54 -5.03 20.50 -0.58
C LEU A 54 -3.86 21.31 0.02
N LYS A 55 -3.31 20.88 1.17
CA LYS A 55 -2.13 21.52 1.79
C LYS A 55 -0.91 21.54 0.86
N LYS A 56 -0.73 20.49 0.05
CA LYS A 56 0.37 20.38 -0.93
C LYS A 56 0.12 21.20 -2.21
N SER A 57 -1.09 21.72 -2.43
CA SER A 57 -1.46 22.43 -3.65
C SER A 57 -1.33 23.94 -3.48
N GLY A 58 -0.29 24.54 -4.07
CA GLY A 58 -0.12 25.99 -4.09
C GLY A 58 -1.27 26.73 -4.82
N LYS A 59 -1.93 26.08 -5.79
CA LYS A 59 -3.04 26.65 -6.57
C LYS A 59 -4.36 26.67 -5.78
N TRP A 60 -4.71 25.57 -5.14
CA TRP A 60 -6.03 25.38 -4.51
C TRP A 60 -6.06 25.77 -3.01
N ASN A 61 -4.88 25.97 -2.41
CA ASN A 61 -4.76 26.36 -1.01
C ASN A 61 -4.69 27.88 -0.77
N LYS A 62 -4.97 28.72 -1.78
CA LYS A 62 -4.80 30.18 -1.72
C LYS A 62 -5.80 30.88 -0.79
N ASN A 63 -7.06 30.50 -0.84
CA ASN A 63 -8.13 31.11 -0.03
C ASN A 63 -9.25 30.12 0.27
N VAL A 64 -10.20 30.52 1.12
CA VAL A 64 -11.31 29.67 1.57
C VAL A 64 -12.17 29.19 0.40
N LEU A 65 -12.44 30.05 -0.58
CA LEU A 65 -13.29 29.75 -1.72
C LEU A 65 -12.65 28.67 -2.62
N THR A 66 -11.37 28.83 -2.96
CA THR A 66 -10.66 27.82 -3.77
C THR A 66 -10.56 26.48 -3.07
N ARG A 67 -10.37 26.46 -1.74
CA ARG A 67 -10.40 25.23 -0.92
C ARG A 67 -11.76 24.54 -0.98
N LEU A 68 -12.84 25.31 -0.86
CA LEU A 68 -14.20 24.78 -0.91
C LEU A 68 -14.50 24.17 -2.27
N VAL A 69 -14.20 24.89 -3.35
CA VAL A 69 -14.38 24.40 -4.74
C VAL A 69 -13.59 23.11 -4.95
N TYR A 70 -12.34 23.05 -4.51
CA TYR A 70 -11.52 21.84 -4.61
C TYR A 70 -12.15 20.66 -3.87
N LYS A 71 -12.58 20.87 -2.62
CA LYS A 71 -13.23 19.81 -1.81
C LYS A 71 -14.50 19.31 -2.47
N LEU A 72 -15.38 20.22 -2.90
CA LEU A 72 -16.65 19.86 -3.55
C LEU A 72 -16.44 19.11 -4.87
N SER A 73 -15.46 19.52 -5.68
CA SER A 73 -15.14 18.86 -6.95
C SER A 73 -14.54 17.47 -6.78
N ARG A 74 -13.83 17.23 -5.68
CA ARG A 74 -13.16 15.94 -5.41
C ARG A 74 -13.98 14.97 -4.55
N TYR A 75 -14.95 15.48 -3.81
CA TYR A 75 -15.72 14.69 -2.86
C TYR A 75 -16.45 13.48 -3.49
N PRO A 76 -17.19 13.61 -4.63
CA PRO A 76 -17.89 12.47 -5.21
C PRO A 76 -16.96 11.36 -5.66
N GLU A 77 -15.84 11.74 -6.31
CA GLU A 77 -14.79 10.82 -6.74
C GLU A 77 -14.19 10.07 -5.55
N THR A 78 -13.90 10.82 -4.49
CA THR A 78 -13.36 10.33 -3.25
C THR A 78 -14.27 9.27 -2.65
N VAL A 79 -15.56 9.56 -2.48
CA VAL A 79 -16.53 8.63 -1.89
C VAL A 79 -16.69 7.36 -2.75
N LEU A 80 -16.72 7.50 -4.08
CA LEU A 80 -16.85 6.35 -4.98
C LEU A 80 -15.66 5.41 -4.88
N MET A 81 -14.44 5.97 -4.87
CA MET A 81 -13.21 5.18 -4.74
C MET A 81 -13.14 4.47 -3.38
N GLU A 82 -13.48 5.18 -2.30
CA GLU A 82 -13.50 4.57 -0.97
C GLU A 82 -14.49 3.42 -0.89
N LYS A 83 -15.74 3.62 -1.34
CA LYS A 83 -16.76 2.56 -1.36
C LYS A 83 -16.29 1.34 -2.14
N LYS A 84 -15.63 1.56 -3.29
CA LYS A 84 -15.10 0.47 -4.12
C LYS A 84 -14.01 -0.31 -3.40
N PHE A 85 -13.00 0.38 -2.83
CA PHE A 85 -11.91 -0.29 -2.13
C PHE A 85 -12.36 -0.89 -0.79
N ALA A 86 -13.30 -0.25 -0.08
CA ALA A 86 -13.92 -0.85 1.11
C ALA A 86 -14.65 -2.15 0.76
N SER A 87 -15.37 -2.18 -0.36
CA SER A 87 -16.01 -3.42 -0.84
C SER A 87 -14.98 -4.52 -1.12
N PHE A 88 -13.84 -4.19 -1.75
CA PHE A 88 -12.78 -5.19 -1.96
C PHE A 88 -12.22 -5.71 -0.65
N ARG A 89 -11.90 -4.83 0.29
CA ARG A 89 -11.39 -5.21 1.62
C ARG A 89 -12.36 -6.12 2.35
N ASN A 90 -13.60 -5.70 2.46
CA ASN A 90 -14.62 -6.42 3.24
C ASN A 90 -14.98 -7.79 2.65
N ASN A 91 -14.87 -7.96 1.32
CA ASN A 91 -15.24 -9.21 0.65
C ASN A 91 -14.06 -10.18 0.49
N LEU A 92 -12.82 -9.69 0.48
CA LEU A 92 -11.66 -10.48 0.07
C LEU A 92 -10.57 -10.59 1.14
N LEU A 93 -10.56 -9.74 2.15
CA LEU A 93 -9.58 -9.78 3.22
C LEU A 93 -10.21 -10.26 4.54
N HIS A 94 -9.47 -11.06 5.27
CA HIS A 94 -9.78 -11.40 6.66
C HIS A 94 -9.15 -10.32 7.54
N MET A 95 -9.97 -9.46 8.12
CA MET A 95 -9.46 -8.30 8.87
C MET A 95 -9.78 -8.41 10.36
N THR A 96 -8.94 -7.79 11.17
CA THR A 96 -9.23 -7.56 12.59
C THR A 96 -10.29 -6.45 12.73
N LYS A 97 -10.60 -6.06 13.98
CA LYS A 97 -11.24 -4.76 14.22
C LYS A 97 -10.31 -3.62 13.74
N LEU A 98 -10.91 -2.44 13.52
CA LEU A 98 -10.16 -1.23 13.17
C LEU A 98 -9.31 -0.74 14.35
N TYR A 99 -8.09 -0.33 14.05
CA TYR A 99 -7.17 0.39 14.92
C TYR A 99 -6.76 1.71 14.24
N THR A 100 -6.70 2.78 15.01
CA THR A 100 -6.37 4.13 14.50
C THR A 100 -5.06 4.70 15.08
N SER A 101 -4.51 4.04 16.09
CA SER A 101 -3.26 4.45 16.74
C SER A 101 -2.41 3.26 17.18
N LEU A 102 -1.12 3.52 17.38
CA LEU A 102 -0.19 2.56 17.98
C LEU A 102 -0.61 2.19 19.41
N GLU A 103 -1.15 3.15 20.14
CA GLU A 103 -1.61 2.98 21.52
C GLU A 103 -2.78 2.00 21.61
N GLU A 104 -3.73 2.08 20.69
CA GLU A 104 -4.82 1.08 20.58
C GLU A 104 -4.29 -0.32 20.29
N LEU A 105 -3.32 -0.45 19.37
CA LEU A 105 -2.66 -1.72 19.08
C LEU A 105 -1.91 -2.28 20.29
N LYS A 106 -1.29 -1.45 21.12
CA LYS A 106 -0.61 -1.88 22.35
C LYS A 106 -1.57 -2.31 23.43
N GLN A 107 -2.71 -1.61 23.57
CA GLN A 107 -3.72 -1.92 24.59
C GLN A 107 -4.50 -3.20 24.28
N ASP A 108 -4.82 -3.42 23.03
CA ASP A 108 -5.62 -4.57 22.60
C ASP A 108 -5.00 -5.21 21.33
N LYS A 109 -3.81 -5.76 21.52
CA LYS A 109 -3.04 -6.42 20.47
C LYS A 109 -3.81 -7.62 19.89
N PRO A 110 -3.91 -7.76 18.54
CA PRO A 110 -4.51 -8.94 17.93
C PRO A 110 -3.86 -10.23 18.42
N GLN A 111 -4.67 -11.29 18.62
CA GLN A 111 -4.16 -12.61 18.97
C GLN A 111 -3.59 -13.29 17.72
N ALA A 112 -2.29 -13.58 17.73
CA ALA A 112 -1.58 -14.27 16.65
C ALA A 112 -0.33 -14.97 17.17
N ASP A 113 0.11 -16.01 16.46
CA ASP A 113 1.36 -16.72 16.72
C ASP A 113 2.55 -15.98 16.11
N VAL A 114 2.33 -15.29 14.98
CA VAL A 114 3.34 -14.55 14.23
C VAL A 114 2.79 -13.20 13.82
N PHE A 115 3.57 -12.14 13.99
CA PHE A 115 3.30 -10.80 13.48
C PHE A 115 4.17 -10.53 12.26
N CYS A 116 3.53 -10.14 11.16
CA CYS A 116 4.20 -9.91 9.88
C CYS A 116 4.03 -8.47 9.42
N THR A 117 5.14 -7.79 9.19
CA THR A 117 5.12 -6.58 8.37
C THR A 117 5.05 -7.01 6.90
N GLY A 118 3.92 -6.71 6.24
CA GLY A 118 3.69 -7.09 4.85
C GLY A 118 4.42 -6.21 3.85
N SER A 119 4.17 -6.45 2.59
CA SER A 119 4.73 -5.68 1.48
C SER A 119 4.20 -4.24 1.44
N ASP A 120 4.65 -3.47 0.46
CA ASP A 120 4.44 -2.04 0.23
C ASP A 120 5.47 -1.15 0.97
N GLN A 121 5.39 0.16 0.78
CA GLN A 121 6.31 1.14 1.38
C GLN A 121 5.96 1.41 2.85
N VAL A 122 5.87 0.33 3.63
CA VAL A 122 5.47 0.37 5.05
C VAL A 122 6.51 1.00 5.95
N TRP A 123 7.79 0.92 5.58
CA TRP A 123 8.91 1.52 6.33
C TRP A 123 9.35 2.88 5.77
N GLY A 124 8.65 3.37 4.74
CA GLY A 124 8.91 4.68 4.17
C GLY A 124 8.27 5.82 4.98
N SER A 125 8.72 7.05 4.73
CA SER A 125 7.99 8.22 5.19
C SER A 125 6.67 8.30 4.42
N ILE A 126 5.59 8.35 5.16
CA ILE A 126 4.24 8.50 4.66
C ILE A 126 3.99 10.01 4.47
N SER A 127 2.93 10.60 4.77
CA SER A 127 2.60 11.99 4.41
C SER A 127 3.37 13.09 5.15
N LEU A 128 4.07 12.78 6.24
CA LEU A 128 4.64 13.75 7.19
C LEU A 128 6.16 13.67 7.36
N ASP A 129 6.87 13.07 6.40
CA ASP A 129 8.32 12.82 6.45
C ASP A 129 8.80 12.01 7.67
N SER A 130 7.88 11.36 8.40
CA SER A 130 8.15 10.50 9.53
C SER A 130 7.75 9.06 9.25
N TYR A 131 8.43 8.12 9.90
CA TYR A 131 8.05 6.70 9.94
C TYR A 131 6.89 6.47 10.92
N ASP A 132 6.18 5.36 10.76
CA ASP A 132 5.14 4.94 11.69
C ASP A 132 5.57 3.68 12.45
N PRO A 133 5.77 3.74 13.78
CA PRO A 133 6.23 2.61 14.57
C PRO A 133 5.30 1.39 14.53
N ALA A 134 4.01 1.55 14.22
CA ALA A 134 3.09 0.45 14.09
C ALA A 134 3.51 -0.52 12.97
N TYR A 135 3.99 0.00 11.84
CA TYR A 135 4.50 -0.83 10.73
C TYR A 135 5.86 -1.50 11.03
N PHE A 136 6.51 -1.14 12.13
CA PHE A 136 7.68 -1.81 12.67
C PHE A 136 7.33 -2.77 13.81
N LEU A 137 6.06 -3.09 13.99
CA LEU A 137 5.54 -3.99 15.02
C LEU A 137 5.86 -3.55 16.46
N GLU A 138 6.01 -2.24 16.72
CA GLU A 138 6.33 -1.68 18.04
C GLU A 138 5.19 -1.82 19.07
N PHE A 139 4.09 -2.45 18.68
CA PHE A 139 2.99 -2.86 19.57
C PHE A 139 3.14 -4.29 20.11
N THR A 140 4.09 -5.05 19.59
CA THR A 140 4.32 -6.43 20.00
C THR A 140 5.23 -6.50 21.23
N LYS A 141 5.23 -7.64 21.92
CA LYS A 141 6.08 -7.92 23.09
C LYS A 141 7.35 -8.66 22.67
N GLU A 142 8.36 -8.69 23.51
CA GLU A 142 9.66 -9.30 23.23
C GLU A 142 9.55 -10.77 22.82
N GLN A 143 8.63 -11.52 23.42
CA GLN A 143 8.41 -12.95 23.12
C GLN A 143 7.60 -13.20 21.84
N ASP A 144 7.07 -12.16 21.19
CA ASP A 144 6.27 -12.33 19.98
C ASP A 144 7.19 -12.53 18.77
N THR A 145 6.88 -13.51 17.93
CA THR A 145 7.60 -13.74 16.68
C THR A 145 7.28 -12.63 15.66
N ARG A 146 8.30 -11.98 15.15
CA ARG A 146 8.21 -10.85 14.21
C ARG A 146 8.91 -11.16 12.91
N ILE A 147 8.18 -11.08 11.82
CA ILE A 147 8.75 -11.26 10.48
C ILE A 147 8.40 -10.09 9.57
N ALA A 148 9.18 -9.91 8.52
CA ALA A 148 8.84 -8.99 7.43
C ALA A 148 8.85 -9.75 6.11
N TYR A 149 7.80 -9.62 5.31
CA TYR A 149 7.73 -10.17 3.97
C TYR A 149 7.62 -9.07 2.92
N ALA A 150 8.66 -8.96 2.08
CA ALA A 150 8.73 -8.01 0.96
C ALA A 150 8.46 -6.55 1.36
N ALA A 151 8.85 -6.16 2.58
CA ALA A 151 8.69 -4.79 3.05
C ALA A 151 9.59 -3.82 2.27
N SER A 152 9.21 -2.55 2.20
CA SER A 152 9.93 -1.54 1.44
C SER A 152 10.02 -0.21 2.17
N PHE A 153 11.15 0.49 1.98
CA PHE A 153 11.33 1.87 2.45
C PHE A 153 10.85 2.91 1.43
N GLY A 154 10.77 2.57 0.14
CA GLY A 154 10.48 3.52 -0.93
C GLY A 154 11.52 4.62 -1.14
N LYS A 155 12.52 4.72 -0.24
CA LYS A 155 13.65 5.66 -0.25
C LYS A 155 14.96 4.91 -0.04
N LYS A 156 16.08 5.56 -0.40
CA LYS A 156 17.45 5.02 -0.18
C LYS A 156 18.26 5.80 0.85
N LYS A 157 17.83 7.03 1.16
CA LYS A 157 18.57 7.92 2.09
C LYS A 157 17.66 8.33 3.23
N PHE A 158 18.20 8.28 4.44
CA PHE A 158 17.52 8.62 5.68
C PHE A 158 18.42 9.51 6.51
N ASP A 159 17.82 10.38 7.32
CA ASP A 159 18.53 11.13 8.36
C ASP A 159 18.98 10.20 9.50
N GLU A 160 19.89 10.70 10.33
CA GLU A 160 20.49 9.92 11.41
C GLU A 160 19.48 9.50 12.50
N GLU A 161 18.42 10.26 12.70
CA GLU A 161 17.36 9.92 13.65
C GLU A 161 16.56 8.71 13.15
N SER A 162 16.12 8.75 11.89
CA SER A 162 15.44 7.64 11.22
C SER A 162 16.33 6.39 11.20
N ARG A 163 17.62 6.54 10.90
CA ARG A 163 18.56 5.40 10.89
C ARG A 163 18.70 4.73 12.26
N ARG A 164 18.78 5.52 13.33
CA ARG A 164 18.84 4.99 14.71
C ARG A 164 17.57 4.21 15.05
N PHE A 165 16.42 4.79 14.75
CA PHE A 165 15.14 4.12 14.98
C PHE A 165 15.04 2.81 14.17
N TYR A 166 15.33 2.86 12.86
CA TYR A 166 15.26 1.67 12.00
C TYR A 166 16.16 0.55 12.50
N LYS A 167 17.39 0.89 12.91
CA LYS A 167 18.29 -0.10 13.51
C LYS A 167 17.67 -0.77 14.73
N GLN A 168 17.17 0.00 15.68
CA GLN A 168 16.56 -0.50 16.92
C GLN A 168 15.31 -1.34 16.65
N ALA A 169 14.44 -0.89 15.75
CA ALA A 169 13.20 -1.56 15.44
C ALA A 169 13.42 -2.87 14.65
N LEU A 170 14.29 -2.83 13.62
CA LEU A 170 14.53 -4.00 12.76
C LEU A 170 15.39 -5.09 13.44
N GLN A 171 16.20 -4.75 14.43
CA GLN A 171 16.92 -5.74 15.23
C GLN A 171 16.00 -6.67 16.03
N LYS A 172 14.75 -6.29 16.23
CA LYS A 172 13.74 -7.08 16.95
C LYS A 172 13.06 -8.14 16.05
N TYR A 173 13.34 -8.16 14.75
CA TYR A 173 12.75 -9.11 13.83
C TYR A 173 13.53 -10.42 13.80
N ASP A 174 12.80 -11.54 13.81
CA ASP A 174 13.37 -12.88 13.65
C ASP A 174 13.80 -13.13 12.20
N VAL A 175 12.98 -12.66 11.24
CA VAL A 175 13.27 -12.81 9.80
C VAL A 175 12.88 -11.53 9.07
N ILE A 176 13.81 -11.05 8.23
CA ILE A 176 13.55 -9.87 7.40
C ILE A 176 13.70 -10.23 5.93
N SER A 177 12.63 -10.04 5.17
CA SER A 177 12.72 -10.02 3.72
C SER A 177 12.13 -8.74 3.13
N VAL A 178 12.75 -8.25 2.06
CA VAL A 178 12.44 -6.97 1.44
C VAL A 178 12.20 -7.13 -0.05
N ARG A 179 11.47 -6.18 -0.64
CA ARG A 179 11.06 -6.25 -2.05
C ARG A 179 12.17 -5.87 -3.03
N GLU A 180 13.10 -5.02 -2.64
CA GLU A 180 14.14 -4.50 -3.52
C GLU A 180 15.54 -4.57 -2.92
N ASN A 181 16.54 -4.79 -3.80
CA ASN A 181 17.98 -4.83 -3.41
C ASN A 181 18.43 -3.56 -2.69
N SER A 182 17.87 -2.40 -3.01
CA SER A 182 18.21 -1.16 -2.32
C SER A 182 17.86 -1.20 -0.84
N ALA A 183 16.78 -1.88 -0.46
CA ALA A 183 16.41 -2.08 0.94
C ALA A 183 17.34 -3.06 1.64
N VAL A 184 17.82 -4.11 0.94
CA VAL A 184 18.87 -5.01 1.46
C VAL A 184 20.12 -4.21 1.85
N SER A 185 20.58 -3.33 0.95
CA SER A 185 21.75 -2.48 1.23
C SER A 185 21.54 -1.58 2.43
N VAL A 186 20.37 -0.92 2.52
CA VAL A 186 20.03 -0.06 3.66
C VAL A 186 20.07 -0.83 4.98
N ILE A 187 19.51 -2.04 5.03
CA ILE A 187 19.41 -2.84 6.25
C ILE A 187 20.82 -3.35 6.66
N ARG A 188 21.64 -3.75 5.71
CA ARG A 188 23.04 -4.14 5.97
C ARG A 188 23.87 -2.96 6.47
N ASP A 189 23.68 -1.77 5.92
CA ASP A 189 24.31 -0.53 6.40
C ASP A 189 23.90 -0.16 7.85
N LEU A 190 22.80 -0.72 8.34
CA LEU A 190 22.39 -0.62 9.76
C LEU A 190 23.02 -1.70 10.64
N GLY A 191 23.82 -2.62 10.06
CA GLY A 191 24.48 -3.72 10.76
C GLY A 191 23.61 -4.95 10.97
N ILE A 192 22.59 -5.17 10.11
CA ILE A 192 21.70 -6.34 10.13
C ILE A 192 21.97 -7.18 8.88
N GLU A 193 22.65 -8.32 9.06
CA GLU A 193 23.12 -9.15 7.94
C GLU A 193 22.03 -10.12 7.42
N ASN A 194 21.16 -10.62 8.31
CA ASN A 194 20.13 -11.61 7.94
C ASN A 194 18.95 -10.94 7.26
N VAL A 195 19.16 -10.46 6.05
CA VAL A 195 18.14 -9.87 5.18
C VAL A 195 18.28 -10.37 3.75
N GLN A 196 17.15 -10.69 3.13
CA GLN A 196 17.11 -11.17 1.74
C GLN A 196 16.05 -10.42 0.91
N GLN A 197 16.30 -10.35 -0.40
CA GLN A 197 15.29 -9.89 -1.33
C GLN A 197 14.36 -11.05 -1.70
N VAL A 198 13.05 -10.74 -1.74
CA VAL A 198 12.00 -11.67 -2.19
C VAL A 198 11.08 -10.97 -3.20
N LEU A 199 10.22 -11.75 -3.85
CA LEU A 199 9.24 -11.23 -4.79
C LEU A 199 8.13 -10.44 -4.07
N ASP A 200 7.59 -9.44 -4.77
CA ASP A 200 6.32 -8.83 -4.35
C ASP A 200 5.24 -9.92 -4.29
N PRO A 201 4.37 -9.93 -3.26
CA PRO A 201 3.33 -10.95 -3.12
C PRO A 201 2.46 -11.14 -4.36
N THR A 202 2.26 -10.09 -5.16
CA THR A 202 1.46 -10.19 -6.38
C THR A 202 2.03 -11.16 -7.42
N LEU A 203 3.32 -11.49 -7.31
CA LEU A 203 4.00 -12.45 -8.19
C LEU A 203 3.96 -13.90 -7.67
N LEU A 204 3.41 -14.13 -6.48
CA LEU A 204 3.28 -15.46 -5.89
C LEU A 204 2.04 -16.20 -6.43
N LEU A 205 0.98 -15.47 -6.74
CA LEU A 205 -0.24 -16.02 -7.30
C LEU A 205 -0.10 -16.21 -8.81
N ASN A 206 -0.59 -17.35 -9.31
CA ASN A 206 -0.61 -17.65 -10.73
C ASN A 206 -1.83 -17.02 -11.46
N ALA A 207 -1.86 -17.15 -12.79
CA ALA A 207 -2.91 -16.56 -13.62
C ALA A 207 -4.31 -17.11 -13.31
N GLU A 208 -4.42 -18.38 -12.95
CA GLU A 208 -5.70 -19.00 -12.58
C GLU A 208 -6.25 -18.41 -11.29
N GLU A 209 -5.40 -18.21 -10.28
CA GLU A 209 -5.77 -17.62 -9.01
C GLU A 209 -6.23 -16.16 -9.19
N TRP A 210 -5.52 -15.39 -9.99
CA TRP A 210 -5.91 -14.02 -10.32
C TRP A 210 -7.22 -13.96 -11.12
N SER A 211 -7.45 -14.92 -11.99
CA SER A 211 -8.67 -14.99 -12.81
C SER A 211 -9.94 -15.13 -11.97
N LYS A 212 -9.85 -15.71 -10.78
CA LYS A 212 -10.99 -15.82 -9.84
C LYS A 212 -11.50 -14.47 -9.33
N LEU A 213 -10.69 -13.41 -9.43
CA LEU A 213 -11.09 -12.04 -9.07
C LEU A 213 -11.72 -11.25 -10.23
N ILE A 214 -11.71 -11.78 -11.44
CA ILE A 214 -12.26 -11.11 -12.62
C ILE A 214 -13.78 -11.12 -12.53
N THR A 215 -14.36 -9.96 -12.29
CA THR A 215 -15.84 -9.80 -12.24
C THR A 215 -16.42 -9.33 -13.56
N LYS A 216 -15.58 -8.81 -14.47
CA LYS A 216 -16.00 -8.31 -15.78
C LYS A 216 -14.93 -8.60 -16.81
N ASP A 217 -15.29 -9.35 -17.84
CA ASP A 217 -14.43 -9.58 -18.99
C ASP A 217 -14.53 -8.39 -19.98
N ILE A 218 -13.39 -7.84 -20.36
CA ILE A 218 -13.29 -6.81 -21.38
C ILE A 218 -12.89 -7.48 -22.69
N LYS A 219 -13.88 -7.73 -23.53
CA LYS A 219 -13.71 -8.43 -24.79
C LYS A 219 -12.96 -7.57 -25.82
N GLY A 220 -12.21 -8.27 -26.68
CA GLY A 220 -11.48 -7.66 -27.78
C GLY A 220 -10.02 -7.32 -27.43
N LYS A 221 -9.33 -6.74 -28.43
CA LYS A 221 -7.96 -6.28 -28.28
C LYS A 221 -7.97 -4.78 -27.98
N TYR A 222 -7.08 -4.33 -27.10
CA TYR A 222 -6.95 -2.92 -26.72
C TYR A 222 -5.51 -2.60 -26.33
N VAL A 223 -5.19 -1.33 -26.32
CA VAL A 223 -3.95 -0.80 -25.73
C VAL A 223 -4.28 -0.44 -24.28
N LEU A 224 -3.71 -1.16 -23.32
CA LEU A 224 -3.88 -0.85 -21.89
C LEU A 224 -2.92 0.25 -21.47
N VAL A 225 -3.44 1.33 -20.90
CA VAL A 225 -2.67 2.41 -20.29
C VAL A 225 -2.94 2.43 -18.79
N TYR A 226 -1.93 2.09 -18.00
CA TYR A 226 -1.94 2.21 -16.55
C TYR A 226 -1.02 3.35 -16.13
N GLN A 227 -1.60 4.43 -15.62
CA GLN A 227 -0.86 5.67 -15.36
C GLN A 227 -1.27 6.26 -14.00
N ILE A 228 -0.28 6.37 -13.10
CA ILE A 228 -0.49 6.89 -11.74
C ILE A 228 -0.35 8.43 -11.71
N HIS A 229 0.61 8.96 -12.47
CA HIS A 229 0.90 10.39 -12.54
C HIS A 229 0.68 10.92 -13.94
N ALA A 230 0.22 12.17 -14.07
CA ALA A 230 0.07 12.81 -15.37
C ALA A 230 1.42 12.87 -16.09
N ASN A 231 1.46 12.35 -17.32
CA ASN A 231 2.64 12.35 -18.18
C ASN A 231 2.20 12.58 -19.64
N PRO A 232 2.25 13.83 -20.13
CA PRO A 232 1.83 14.17 -21.50
C PRO A 232 2.60 13.40 -22.59
N ALA A 233 3.87 13.07 -22.35
CA ALA A 233 4.66 12.31 -23.32
C ALA A 233 4.16 10.85 -23.44
N MET A 234 3.80 10.24 -22.32
CA MET A 234 3.19 8.90 -22.30
C MET A 234 1.81 8.92 -22.96
N ASP A 235 0.99 9.95 -22.70
CA ASP A 235 -0.32 10.10 -23.32
C ASP A 235 -0.21 10.18 -24.85
N LYS A 236 0.68 11.04 -25.36
CA LYS A 236 0.96 11.18 -26.79
C LYS A 236 1.43 9.85 -27.40
N TYR A 237 2.39 9.19 -26.76
CA TYR A 237 2.89 7.90 -27.24
C TYR A 237 1.79 6.85 -27.30
N ALA A 238 0.97 6.73 -26.26
CA ALA A 238 -0.13 5.77 -26.21
C ALA A 238 -1.14 5.99 -27.34
N GLU A 239 -1.48 7.27 -27.63
CA GLU A 239 -2.38 7.63 -28.74
C GLU A 239 -1.78 7.30 -30.11
N GLU A 240 -0.50 7.62 -30.33
CA GLU A 240 0.21 7.30 -31.57
C GLU A 240 0.33 5.80 -31.78
N PHE A 241 0.65 5.05 -30.72
CA PHE A 241 0.72 3.60 -30.74
C PHE A 241 -0.65 2.97 -31.07
N ALA A 242 -1.70 3.39 -30.37
CA ALA A 242 -3.06 2.89 -30.57
C ALA A 242 -3.56 3.11 -32.00
N ARG A 243 -3.28 4.30 -32.58
CA ARG A 243 -3.58 4.61 -34.00
C ARG A 243 -2.82 3.69 -34.95
N ARG A 244 -1.54 3.45 -34.68
CA ARG A 244 -0.69 2.59 -35.52
C ARG A 244 -1.18 1.13 -35.53
N VAL A 245 -1.58 0.61 -34.36
CA VAL A 245 -2.08 -0.78 -34.25
C VAL A 245 -3.58 -0.91 -34.49
N LYS A 246 -4.28 0.21 -34.69
CA LYS A 246 -5.74 0.31 -34.91
C LYS A 246 -6.55 -0.34 -33.76
N LEU A 247 -6.14 -0.09 -32.53
CA LEU A 247 -6.82 -0.61 -31.34
C LEU A 247 -7.30 0.54 -30.44
N PRO A 248 -8.43 0.36 -29.74
CA PRO A 248 -8.89 1.32 -28.74
C PRO A 248 -7.95 1.37 -27.54
N ILE A 249 -7.93 2.52 -26.87
CA ILE A 249 -7.20 2.68 -25.59
C ILE A 249 -8.15 2.37 -24.45
N LEU A 250 -7.70 1.49 -23.55
CA LEU A 250 -8.30 1.26 -22.25
C LEU A 250 -7.41 1.89 -21.18
N ARG A 251 -7.93 2.91 -20.45
CA ARG A 251 -7.18 3.56 -19.38
C ARG A 251 -7.63 3.04 -18.02
N VAL A 252 -6.67 2.61 -17.20
CA VAL A 252 -6.86 2.40 -15.77
C VAL A 252 -6.45 3.68 -15.06
N SER A 253 -7.42 4.36 -14.49
CA SER A 253 -7.22 5.65 -13.83
C SER A 253 -7.64 5.58 -12.37
N PHE A 254 -6.90 6.30 -11.51
CA PHE A 254 -7.24 6.51 -10.10
C PHE A 254 -8.19 7.69 -9.90
N TYR A 255 -8.35 8.55 -10.95
CA TYR A 255 -9.12 9.78 -10.85
C TYR A 255 -10.02 9.94 -12.06
N LEU A 256 -11.31 10.25 -11.83
CA LEU A 256 -12.29 10.46 -12.92
C LEU A 256 -11.86 11.55 -13.90
N HIS A 257 -11.21 12.61 -13.43
CA HIS A 257 -10.72 13.70 -14.29
C HIS A 257 -9.59 13.29 -15.25
N GLN A 258 -8.99 12.11 -15.07
CA GLN A 258 -8.02 11.54 -16.00
C GLN A 258 -8.69 10.79 -17.17
N ILE A 259 -9.98 10.46 -17.02
CA ILE A 259 -10.76 9.73 -18.04
C ILE A 259 -11.24 10.68 -19.16
N THR A 260 -11.35 11.96 -18.89
CA THR A 260 -11.93 12.97 -19.79
C THR A 260 -10.89 13.70 -20.65
N ARG A 261 -9.68 13.20 -20.77
CA ARG A 261 -8.64 13.73 -21.65
C ARG A 261 -8.32 12.80 -22.79
#